data_a0094b5cd3786b2f84dc1282bb421521
#
_entry.id   a0094b5cd3786b2f84dc1282bb421521
#
_cell.length_a   1.000
_cell.length_b   1.000
_cell.length_c   1.000
_cell.angle_alpha   90.00
_cell.angle_beta   90.00
_cell.angle_gamma   90.00
#
_symmetry.space_group_name_H-M   'P 1'
#
loop_
_entity.id
_entity.type
_entity.pdbx_description
1 polymer ?
#
loop_
_entity_poly.entity_id
_entity_poly.type
_entity_poly.pdbx_seq_one_letter_code
_entity_poly.pdbx_strand_id
1 'polypeptide(L)'
;GQPQRVLNMFLHPTPNSVMFWDATVLLGYLILNAVIGWTTLEAERYDVEPPKWIKYLVYLSIFWAFSIHTVTGFLYAGLPGRHYWLTAVMAARFLASAFCSGPALLLLLLFMLKRLTGFNPGKAVVRPLSLIITYAMGINIFLYCLELFTAFYSGIPGHSDPIVFLFMGHEGVDAWVNGWMWTAVVFACASLFLLLIPRFRTNDRILPWALIMLFIATWIDKSLGL
;
A
#
# COMPACT_ATOMS: atom_id res chain seq x y z
N GLY A 1 -5.50 -25.64 -8.38
CA GLY A 1 -4.20 -25.04 -8.77
C GLY A 1 -3.05 -25.99 -8.46
N GLN A 2 -1.93 -25.77 -9.11
CA GLN A 2 -0.69 -26.53 -8.90
C GLN A 2 0.35 -25.59 -8.27
N PRO A 3 0.43 -25.47 -6.94
CA PRO A 3 1.29 -24.51 -6.24
C PRO A 3 2.78 -24.72 -6.53
N GLN A 4 3.20 -25.97 -6.82
CA GLN A 4 4.58 -26.29 -7.21
C GLN A 4 5.03 -25.57 -8.50
N ARG A 5 4.11 -25.13 -9.36
CA ARG A 5 4.46 -24.37 -10.58
C ARG A 5 5.07 -22.99 -10.30
N VAL A 6 4.90 -22.46 -9.08
CA VAL A 6 5.59 -21.24 -8.67
C VAL A 6 7.10 -21.37 -8.77
N LEU A 7 7.63 -22.56 -8.47
CA LEU A 7 9.06 -22.84 -8.59
C LEU A 7 9.57 -22.77 -10.04
N ASN A 8 8.70 -23.07 -11.02
CA ASN A 8 9.10 -23.00 -12.43
C ASN A 8 9.50 -21.59 -12.87
N MET A 9 9.01 -20.56 -12.18
CA MET A 9 9.39 -19.17 -12.46
C MET A 9 10.88 -18.92 -12.23
N PHE A 10 11.48 -19.62 -11.27
CA PHE A 10 12.91 -19.54 -10.94
C PHE A 10 13.73 -20.62 -11.63
N LEU A 11 13.17 -21.82 -11.85
CA LEU A 11 13.85 -22.92 -12.54
C LEU A 11 13.96 -22.67 -14.06
N HIS A 12 12.98 -21.97 -14.63
CA HIS A 12 12.96 -21.59 -16.06
C HIS A 12 12.78 -20.07 -16.18
N PRO A 13 13.82 -19.27 -15.89
CA PRO A 13 13.72 -17.83 -15.86
C PRO A 13 13.31 -17.24 -17.22
N THR A 14 12.33 -16.34 -17.21
CA THR A 14 11.85 -15.64 -18.39
C THR A 14 12.06 -14.12 -18.22
N PRO A 15 13.27 -13.59 -18.50
CA PRO A 15 13.60 -12.16 -18.25
C PRO A 15 12.70 -11.15 -18.99
N ASN A 16 12.04 -11.61 -20.06
CA ASN A 16 11.08 -10.78 -20.82
C ASN A 16 9.68 -10.69 -20.17
N SER A 17 9.46 -11.43 -19.07
CA SER A 17 8.19 -11.43 -18.35
C SER A 17 8.25 -10.50 -17.13
N VAL A 18 7.31 -9.55 -17.03
CA VAL A 18 7.19 -8.67 -15.85
C VAL A 18 6.90 -9.49 -14.59
N MET A 19 6.16 -10.61 -14.70
CA MET A 19 5.89 -11.51 -13.58
C MET A 19 7.16 -12.12 -12.99
N PHE A 20 8.16 -12.43 -13.83
CA PHE A 20 9.47 -12.91 -13.35
C PHE A 20 10.18 -11.84 -12.52
N TRP A 21 10.14 -10.58 -12.97
CA TRP A 21 10.73 -9.47 -12.22
C TRP A 21 9.99 -9.18 -10.93
N ASP A 22 8.66 -9.25 -10.92
CA ASP A 22 7.85 -9.07 -9.70
C ASP A 22 8.22 -10.12 -8.64
N ALA A 23 8.26 -11.40 -9.02
CA ALA A 23 8.68 -12.47 -8.12
C ALA A 23 10.13 -12.31 -7.62
N THR A 24 11.05 -11.88 -8.51
CA THR A 24 12.46 -11.68 -8.17
C THR A 24 12.63 -10.55 -7.15
N VAL A 25 11.91 -9.43 -7.36
CA VAL A 25 11.96 -8.27 -6.47
C VAL A 25 11.33 -8.61 -5.11
N LEU A 26 10.20 -9.33 -5.09
CA LEU A 26 9.56 -9.78 -3.86
C LEU A 26 10.45 -10.73 -3.05
N LEU A 27 11.04 -11.74 -3.71
CA LEU A 27 11.94 -12.69 -3.04
C LEU A 27 13.20 -12.01 -2.52
N GLY A 28 13.82 -11.15 -3.33
CA GLY A 28 15.01 -10.39 -2.92
C GLY A 28 14.71 -9.48 -1.71
N TYR A 29 13.56 -8.83 -1.68
CA TYR A 29 13.16 -8.01 -0.54
C TYR A 29 12.91 -8.85 0.73
N LEU A 30 12.28 -10.01 0.58
CA LEU A 30 12.08 -10.94 1.68
C LEU A 30 13.42 -11.36 2.31
N ILE A 31 14.38 -11.78 1.48
CA ILE A 31 15.72 -12.19 1.93
C ILE A 31 16.43 -11.02 2.60
N LEU A 32 16.40 -9.84 1.97
CA LEU A 32 17.04 -8.63 2.50
C LEU A 32 16.50 -8.27 3.89
N ASN A 33 15.19 -8.25 4.06
CA ASN A 33 14.57 -7.95 5.35
C ASN A 33 14.78 -9.07 6.38
N ALA A 34 14.81 -10.33 5.97
CA ALA A 34 15.12 -11.44 6.85
C ALA A 34 16.55 -11.33 7.41
N VAL A 35 17.54 -10.98 6.56
CA VAL A 35 18.91 -10.77 6.99
C VAL A 35 19.03 -9.56 7.93
N ILE A 36 18.44 -8.43 7.59
CA ILE A 36 18.45 -7.22 8.43
C ILE A 36 17.79 -7.53 9.79
N GLY A 37 16.58 -8.10 9.75
CA GLY A 37 15.80 -8.39 10.95
C GLY A 37 16.50 -9.39 11.85
N TRP A 38 17.00 -10.50 11.30
CA TRP A 38 17.72 -11.51 12.08
C TRP A 38 18.95 -10.92 12.76
N THR A 39 19.80 -10.25 11.99
CA THR A 39 21.06 -9.69 12.53
C THR A 39 20.81 -8.60 13.59
N THR A 40 19.75 -7.78 13.39
CA THR A 40 19.42 -6.73 14.36
C THR A 40 18.85 -7.33 15.65
N LEU A 41 17.97 -8.31 15.56
CA LEU A 41 17.40 -9.01 16.71
C LEU A 41 18.46 -9.80 17.47
N GLU A 42 19.42 -10.40 16.78
CA GLU A 42 20.53 -11.11 17.41
C GLU A 42 21.44 -10.14 18.17
N ALA A 43 21.75 -8.98 17.58
CA ALA A 43 22.54 -7.94 18.24
C ALA A 43 21.83 -7.42 19.49
N GLU A 44 20.51 -7.18 19.42
CA GLU A 44 19.69 -6.78 20.57
C GLU A 44 19.68 -7.85 21.66
N ARG A 45 19.58 -9.13 21.28
CA ARG A 45 19.59 -10.26 22.24
C ARG A 45 20.89 -10.37 23.03
N TYR A 46 22.01 -10.02 22.42
CA TYR A 46 23.35 -10.05 23.08
C TYR A 46 23.77 -8.70 23.64
N ASP A 47 22.89 -7.69 23.59
CA ASP A 47 23.17 -6.31 24.03
C ASP A 47 24.43 -5.71 23.38
N VAL A 48 24.61 -5.98 22.07
CA VAL A 48 25.72 -5.48 21.27
C VAL A 48 25.23 -4.62 20.12
N GLU A 49 26.06 -3.69 19.66
CA GLU A 49 25.71 -2.89 18.47
C GLU A 49 25.68 -3.76 17.21
N PRO A 50 24.66 -3.56 16.32
CA PRO A 50 24.60 -4.26 15.05
C PRO A 50 25.83 -3.96 14.20
N PRO A 51 26.30 -4.93 13.38
CA PRO A 51 27.43 -4.72 12.48
C PRO A 51 27.19 -3.52 11.53
N LYS A 52 28.24 -2.73 11.30
CA LYS A 52 28.13 -1.49 10.47
C LYS A 52 27.61 -1.72 9.06
N TRP A 53 27.81 -2.90 8.48
CA TRP A 53 27.30 -3.24 7.14
C TRP A 53 25.78 -3.32 7.06
N ILE A 54 25.10 -3.59 8.18
CA ILE A 54 23.61 -3.61 8.22
C ILE A 54 23.03 -2.26 7.79
N LYS A 55 23.69 -1.16 8.12
CA LYS A 55 23.25 0.18 7.72
C LYS A 55 23.14 0.34 6.20
N TYR A 56 24.04 -0.26 5.45
CA TYR A 56 23.99 -0.23 3.98
C TYR A 56 22.83 -1.06 3.43
N LEU A 57 22.56 -2.23 4.06
CA LEU A 57 21.40 -3.03 3.69
C LEU A 57 20.07 -2.33 4.00
N VAL A 58 20.00 -1.58 5.10
CA VAL A 58 18.83 -0.75 5.44
C VAL A 58 18.60 0.32 4.35
N TYR A 59 19.64 1.01 3.89
CA TYR A 59 19.49 1.95 2.77
C TYR A 59 19.07 1.25 1.47
N LEU A 60 19.66 0.09 1.18
CA LEU A 60 19.28 -0.72 0.03
C LEU A 60 17.82 -1.16 0.11
N SER A 61 17.32 -1.52 1.29
CA SER A 61 15.93 -1.93 1.48
C SER A 61 14.92 -0.83 1.14
N ILE A 62 15.28 0.43 1.34
CA ILE A 62 14.44 1.56 0.96
C ILE A 62 14.25 1.62 -0.57
N PHE A 63 15.35 1.55 -1.34
CA PHE A 63 15.28 1.49 -2.80
C PHE A 63 14.52 0.25 -3.28
N TRP A 64 14.76 -0.88 -2.63
CA TRP A 64 14.09 -2.13 -2.98
C TRP A 64 12.59 -2.07 -2.72
N ALA A 65 12.15 -1.40 -1.64
CA ALA A 65 10.74 -1.19 -1.37
C ALA A 65 10.03 -0.38 -2.46
N PHE A 66 10.69 0.65 -3.02
CA PHE A 66 10.17 1.37 -4.19
C PHE A 66 10.04 0.45 -5.41
N SER A 67 11.03 -0.38 -5.68
CA SER A 67 11.02 -1.28 -6.84
C SER A 67 9.89 -2.31 -6.77
N ILE A 68 9.55 -2.86 -5.59
CA ILE A 68 8.41 -3.77 -5.43
C ILE A 68 7.13 -3.11 -5.95
N HIS A 69 6.75 -1.98 -5.40
CA HIS A 69 5.49 -1.33 -5.77
C HIS A 69 5.47 -0.86 -7.22
N THR A 70 6.64 -0.47 -7.76
CA THR A 70 6.77 -0.07 -9.16
C THR A 70 6.61 -1.24 -10.11
N VAL A 71 7.29 -2.36 -9.85
CA VAL A 71 7.21 -3.55 -10.72
C VAL A 71 5.83 -4.18 -10.65
N THR A 72 5.23 -4.27 -9.46
CA THR A 72 3.84 -4.73 -9.31
C THR A 72 2.87 -3.81 -10.05
N GLY A 73 3.04 -2.49 -9.95
CA GLY A 73 2.25 -1.52 -10.72
C GLY A 73 2.38 -1.72 -12.24
N PHE A 74 3.60 -2.00 -12.74
CA PHE A 74 3.83 -2.32 -14.15
C PHE A 74 3.25 -3.69 -14.56
N LEU A 75 3.24 -4.67 -13.66
CA LEU A 75 2.59 -5.94 -13.90
C LEU A 75 1.09 -5.75 -14.20
N TYR A 76 0.40 -4.95 -13.40
CA TYR A 76 -1.01 -4.61 -13.64
C TYR A 76 -1.17 -3.75 -14.90
N ALA A 77 -0.40 -2.68 -15.06
CA ALA A 77 -0.46 -1.80 -16.22
C ALA A 77 -0.07 -2.48 -17.54
N GLY A 78 0.63 -3.60 -17.49
CA GLY A 78 1.03 -4.38 -18.66
C GLY A 78 0.01 -5.43 -19.13
N LEU A 79 -1.18 -5.51 -18.54
CA LEU A 79 -2.21 -6.49 -18.90
C LEU A 79 -3.20 -5.92 -19.92
N PRO A 80 -3.04 -6.18 -21.25
CA PRO A 80 -3.86 -5.57 -22.28
C PRO A 80 -5.33 -5.98 -22.23
N GLY A 81 -5.66 -7.13 -21.62
CA GLY A 81 -7.04 -7.59 -21.39
C GLY A 81 -7.81 -6.84 -20.30
N ARG A 82 -7.14 -5.97 -19.58
CA ARG A 82 -7.71 -5.17 -18.47
C ARG A 82 -7.50 -3.68 -18.73
N HIS A 83 -8.32 -3.10 -19.61
CA HIS A 83 -8.20 -1.71 -20.05
C HIS A 83 -8.19 -0.71 -18.86
N TYR A 84 -8.92 -0.99 -17.79
CA TYR A 84 -8.93 -0.16 -16.58
C TYR A 84 -7.54 -0.05 -15.91
N TRP A 85 -6.70 -1.08 -16.04
CA TRP A 85 -5.35 -1.07 -15.47
C TRP A 85 -4.30 -0.46 -16.39
N LEU A 86 -4.61 -0.25 -17.67
CA LEU A 86 -3.72 0.35 -18.67
C LEU A 86 -3.52 1.86 -18.42
N THR A 87 -2.93 2.19 -17.30
CA THR A 87 -2.66 3.59 -16.93
C THR A 87 -1.24 3.75 -16.39
N ALA A 88 -0.54 4.78 -16.85
CA ALA A 88 0.80 5.13 -16.35
C ALA A 88 0.79 5.53 -14.87
N VAL A 89 -0.37 5.92 -14.33
CA VAL A 89 -0.53 6.33 -12.94
C VAL A 89 -0.54 5.14 -11.98
N MET A 90 -0.72 3.91 -12.49
CA MET A 90 -0.87 2.70 -11.65
C MET A 90 0.30 2.52 -10.67
N ALA A 91 1.54 2.59 -11.15
CA ALA A 91 2.72 2.45 -10.28
C ALA A 91 2.78 3.55 -9.21
N ALA A 92 2.45 4.79 -9.57
CA ALA A 92 2.39 5.90 -8.62
C ALA A 92 1.28 5.70 -7.57
N ARG A 93 0.12 5.17 -7.95
CA ARG A 93 -0.97 4.82 -7.04
C ARG A 93 -0.56 3.71 -6.05
N PHE A 94 0.11 2.66 -6.55
CA PHE A 94 0.61 1.59 -5.67
C PHE A 94 1.58 2.15 -4.64
N LEU A 95 2.51 2.98 -5.08
CA LEU A 95 3.49 3.61 -4.20
C LEU A 95 2.83 4.54 -3.17
N ALA A 96 1.94 5.44 -3.60
CA ALA A 96 1.25 6.37 -2.70
C ALA A 96 0.42 5.62 -1.66
N SER A 97 -0.33 4.57 -2.07
CA SER A 97 -1.12 3.75 -1.15
C SER A 97 -0.25 3.00 -0.14
N ALA A 98 0.93 2.51 -0.53
CA ALA A 98 1.87 1.86 0.38
C ALA A 98 2.43 2.83 1.42
N PHE A 99 2.76 4.07 1.01
CA PHE A 99 3.21 5.13 1.92
C PHE A 99 2.11 5.62 2.87
N CYS A 100 0.82 5.44 2.54
CA CYS A 100 -0.25 5.70 3.51
C CYS A 100 -0.46 4.49 4.44
N SER A 101 -0.68 3.30 3.87
CA SER A 101 -1.13 2.13 4.63
C SER A 101 -0.02 1.50 5.47
N GLY A 102 1.23 1.49 5.00
CA GLY A 102 2.37 0.93 5.74
C GLY A 102 2.61 1.63 7.08
N PRO A 103 2.91 2.93 7.08
CA PRO A 103 3.08 3.69 8.32
C PRO A 103 1.81 3.77 9.18
N ALA A 104 0.60 3.72 8.56
CA ALA A 104 -0.66 3.66 9.31
C ALA A 104 -0.78 2.35 10.09
N LEU A 105 -0.47 1.22 9.47
CA LEU A 105 -0.44 -0.08 10.14
C LEU A 105 0.61 -0.11 11.26
N LEU A 106 1.80 0.45 11.02
CA LEU A 106 2.84 0.56 12.03
C LEU A 106 2.37 1.35 13.25
N LEU A 107 1.73 2.52 13.05
CA LEU A 107 1.16 3.28 14.15
C LEU A 107 0.04 2.54 14.88
N LEU A 108 -0.83 1.83 14.16
CA LEU A 108 -1.86 0.99 14.79
C LEU A 108 -1.27 -0.11 15.66
N LEU A 109 -0.20 -0.77 15.19
CA LEU A 109 0.53 -1.77 15.98
C LEU A 109 1.18 -1.15 17.22
N LEU A 110 1.77 0.03 17.10
CA LEU A 110 2.33 0.77 18.23
C LEU A 110 1.26 1.17 19.26
N PHE A 111 0.07 1.59 18.82
CA PHE A 111 -1.05 1.86 19.72
C PHE A 111 -1.60 0.58 20.37
N MET A 112 -1.62 -0.52 19.67
CA MET A 112 -1.98 -1.82 20.20
C MET A 112 -0.96 -2.28 21.27
N LEU A 113 0.34 -2.19 21.00
CA LEU A 113 1.41 -2.48 21.97
C LEU A 113 1.31 -1.58 23.19
N LYS A 114 1.09 -0.27 23.00
CA LYS A 114 0.86 0.66 24.11
C LYS A 114 -0.27 0.20 25.04
N ARG A 115 -1.33 -0.35 24.45
CA ARG A 115 -2.51 -0.82 25.21
C ARG A 115 -2.28 -2.14 25.92
N LEU A 116 -1.50 -3.06 25.33
CA LEU A 116 -1.29 -4.42 25.84
C LEU A 116 -0.10 -4.50 26.81
N THR A 117 0.98 -3.76 26.55
CA THR A 117 2.24 -3.87 27.31
C THR A 117 2.60 -2.63 28.11
N GLY A 118 1.85 -1.51 27.96
CA GLY A 118 2.19 -0.23 28.55
C GLY A 118 3.36 0.49 27.85
N PHE A 119 3.92 -0.09 26.77
CA PHE A 119 4.95 0.57 25.96
C PHE A 119 4.42 1.89 25.38
N ASN A 120 5.18 2.98 25.55
CA ASN A 120 4.78 4.28 25.01
C ASN A 120 5.75 4.72 23.90
N PRO A 121 5.34 4.74 22.63
CA PRO A 121 6.20 5.15 21.51
C PRO A 121 6.61 6.62 21.55
N GLY A 122 5.95 7.43 22.40
CA GLY A 122 6.22 8.85 22.54
C GLY A 122 5.69 9.69 21.35
N LYS A 123 5.52 10.99 21.64
CA LYS A 123 5.04 11.95 20.62
C LYS A 123 6.07 12.22 19.52
N ALA A 124 7.35 11.95 19.78
CA ALA A 124 8.43 12.11 18.81
C ALA A 124 8.32 11.14 17.62
N VAL A 125 7.73 9.97 17.82
CA VAL A 125 7.49 8.98 16.77
C VAL A 125 6.13 9.20 16.11
N VAL A 126 5.07 9.40 16.91
CA VAL A 126 3.69 9.49 16.41
C VAL A 126 3.48 10.71 15.50
N ARG A 127 4.02 11.88 15.88
CA ARG A 127 3.80 13.12 15.12
C ARG A 127 4.39 13.10 13.70
N PRO A 128 5.67 12.75 13.48
CA PRO A 128 6.22 12.69 12.14
C PRO A 128 5.54 11.64 11.26
N LEU A 129 5.30 10.44 11.79
CA LEU A 129 4.63 9.39 11.04
C LEU A 129 3.22 9.79 10.62
N SER A 130 2.43 10.36 11.53
CA SER A 130 1.08 10.83 11.20
C SER A 130 1.09 11.96 10.16
N LEU A 131 2.14 12.79 10.12
CA LEU A 131 2.31 13.82 9.11
C LEU A 131 2.64 13.22 7.74
N ILE A 132 3.55 12.26 7.69
CA ILE A 132 3.89 11.51 6.46
C ILE A 132 2.64 10.84 5.89
N ILE A 133 1.87 10.15 6.73
CA ILE A 133 0.60 9.51 6.34
C ILE A 133 -0.38 10.54 5.76
N THR A 134 -0.47 11.73 6.35
CA THR A 134 -1.37 12.79 5.88
C THR A 134 -1.02 13.22 4.45
N TYR A 135 0.25 13.50 4.18
CA TYR A 135 0.69 13.88 2.83
C TYR A 135 0.54 12.73 1.84
N ALA A 136 0.93 11.53 2.22
CA ALA A 136 0.80 10.35 1.37
C ALA A 136 -0.68 10.08 1.01
N MET A 137 -1.60 10.23 1.97
CA MET A 137 -3.04 10.07 1.73
C MET A 137 -3.58 11.15 0.80
N GLY A 138 -3.13 12.39 0.96
CA GLY A 138 -3.48 13.49 0.03
C GLY A 138 -3.05 13.18 -1.40
N ILE A 139 -1.81 12.72 -1.58
CA ILE A 139 -1.28 12.30 -2.89
C ILE A 139 -2.08 11.10 -3.43
N ASN A 140 -2.39 10.11 -2.61
CA ASN A 140 -3.16 8.93 -3.03
C ASN A 140 -4.56 9.31 -3.54
N ILE A 141 -5.28 10.16 -2.83
CA ILE A 141 -6.59 10.65 -3.27
C ILE A 141 -6.47 11.50 -4.53
N PHE A 142 -5.45 12.36 -4.63
CA PHE A 142 -5.21 13.14 -5.85
C PHE A 142 -4.99 12.26 -7.08
N LEU A 143 -4.14 11.23 -6.96
CA LEU A 143 -3.89 10.29 -8.06
C LEU A 143 -5.15 9.49 -8.43
N TYR A 144 -5.98 9.16 -7.46
CA TYR A 144 -7.26 8.52 -7.71
C TYR A 144 -8.23 9.44 -8.46
N CYS A 145 -8.33 10.72 -8.05
CA CYS A 145 -9.14 11.71 -8.77
C CYS A 145 -8.62 11.93 -10.20
N LEU A 146 -7.29 11.94 -10.39
CA LEU A 146 -6.68 12.06 -11.72
C LEU A 146 -7.04 10.88 -12.62
N GLU A 147 -7.07 9.66 -12.09
CA GLU A 147 -7.48 8.48 -12.82
C GLU A 147 -8.97 8.54 -13.21
N LEU A 148 -9.85 8.90 -12.27
CA LEU A 148 -11.26 9.12 -12.56
C LEU A 148 -11.45 10.18 -13.65
N PHE A 149 -10.75 11.31 -13.53
CA PHE A 149 -10.80 12.35 -14.55
C PHE A 149 -10.39 11.83 -15.93
N THR A 150 -9.27 11.11 -15.99
CA THR A 150 -8.75 10.57 -17.26
C THR A 150 -9.72 9.55 -17.85
N ALA A 151 -10.29 8.67 -17.04
CA ALA A 151 -11.21 7.64 -17.49
C ALA A 151 -12.51 8.23 -18.10
N PHE A 152 -13.10 9.22 -17.43
CA PHE A 152 -14.35 9.83 -17.91
C PHE A 152 -14.12 10.87 -19.01
N TYR A 153 -13.03 11.66 -18.93
CA TYR A 153 -12.74 12.68 -19.93
C TYR A 153 -12.33 12.09 -21.28
N SER A 154 -11.64 10.94 -21.28
CA SER A 154 -11.21 10.29 -22.52
C SER A 154 -12.38 9.75 -23.36
N GLY A 155 -13.55 9.51 -22.76
CA GLY A 155 -14.72 8.94 -23.45
C GLY A 155 -14.51 7.52 -23.98
N ILE A 156 -13.49 6.80 -23.48
CA ILE A 156 -13.19 5.42 -23.88
C ILE A 156 -13.96 4.48 -22.98
N PRO A 157 -14.95 3.70 -23.49
CA PRO A 157 -15.77 2.81 -22.67
C PRO A 157 -14.94 1.80 -21.86
N GLY A 158 -13.87 1.26 -22.44
CA GLY A 158 -13.01 0.31 -21.75
C GLY A 158 -12.34 0.86 -20.46
N HIS A 159 -12.26 2.18 -20.30
CA HIS A 159 -11.76 2.83 -19.07
C HIS A 159 -12.88 3.24 -18.11
N SER A 160 -14.01 3.74 -18.65
CA SER A 160 -15.14 4.24 -17.84
C SER A 160 -16.05 3.13 -17.32
N ASP A 161 -16.36 2.13 -18.14
CA ASP A 161 -17.34 1.09 -17.80
C ASP A 161 -16.99 0.28 -16.54
N PRO A 162 -15.72 -0.12 -16.31
CA PRO A 162 -15.35 -0.78 -15.06
C PRO A 162 -15.59 0.08 -13.84
N ILE A 163 -15.33 1.39 -13.92
CA ILE A 163 -15.57 2.33 -12.81
C ILE A 163 -17.07 2.48 -12.57
N VAL A 164 -17.86 2.66 -13.64
CA VAL A 164 -19.33 2.72 -13.55
C VAL A 164 -19.87 1.46 -12.89
N PHE A 165 -19.39 0.28 -13.31
CA PHE A 165 -19.76 -0.99 -12.70
C PHE A 165 -19.43 -1.05 -11.20
N LEU A 166 -18.23 -0.64 -10.81
CA LEU A 166 -17.79 -0.65 -9.42
C LEU A 166 -18.63 0.26 -8.50
N PHE A 167 -19.13 1.39 -8.99
CA PHE A 167 -19.85 2.38 -8.20
C PHE A 167 -21.37 2.35 -8.38
N MET A 168 -21.87 1.98 -9.56
CA MET A 168 -23.29 2.03 -9.88
C MET A 168 -23.91 0.64 -10.17
N GLY A 169 -23.05 -0.37 -10.43
CA GLY A 169 -23.52 -1.70 -10.84
C GLY A 169 -23.93 -1.74 -12.30
N HIS A 170 -24.51 -2.87 -12.69
CA HIS A 170 -25.10 -3.06 -14.03
C HIS A 170 -26.48 -3.72 -13.87
N GLU A 171 -27.42 -3.39 -14.76
CA GLU A 171 -28.77 -3.97 -14.72
C GLU A 171 -28.72 -5.51 -14.74
N GLY A 172 -29.38 -6.14 -13.75
CA GLY A 172 -29.45 -7.60 -13.62
C GLY A 172 -28.27 -8.28 -12.92
N VAL A 173 -27.28 -7.51 -12.41
CA VAL A 173 -26.17 -8.05 -11.60
C VAL A 173 -26.18 -7.41 -10.22
N ASP A 174 -26.34 -8.23 -9.18
CA ASP A 174 -26.22 -7.77 -7.79
C ASP A 174 -24.77 -7.35 -7.51
N ALA A 175 -24.52 -6.08 -7.62
CA ALA A 175 -23.20 -5.51 -7.40
C ALA A 175 -23.00 -5.21 -5.90
N TRP A 176 -22.80 -6.25 -5.08
CA TRP A 176 -22.43 -6.13 -3.67
C TRP A 176 -21.16 -5.28 -3.46
N VAL A 177 -20.32 -5.18 -4.50
CA VAL A 177 -19.08 -4.40 -4.52
C VAL A 177 -19.34 -2.89 -4.39
N ASN A 178 -20.49 -2.39 -4.87
CA ASN A 178 -20.80 -0.96 -4.88
C ASN A 178 -20.80 -0.36 -3.47
N GLY A 179 -21.41 -1.05 -2.51
CA GLY A 179 -21.43 -0.61 -1.12
C GLY A 179 -20.03 -0.51 -0.52
N TRP A 180 -19.14 -1.43 -0.86
CA TRP A 180 -17.74 -1.40 -0.43
C TRP A 180 -16.98 -0.25 -1.07
N MET A 181 -17.15 0.00 -2.37
CA MET A 181 -16.48 1.10 -3.06
C MET A 181 -16.88 2.46 -2.50
N TRP A 182 -18.19 2.69 -2.27
CA TRP A 182 -18.64 3.91 -1.61
C TRP A 182 -18.11 4.03 -0.17
N THR A 183 -18.05 2.93 0.56
CA THR A 183 -17.45 2.90 1.91
C THR A 183 -15.97 3.29 1.85
N ALA A 184 -15.22 2.81 0.86
CA ALA A 184 -13.82 3.18 0.66
C ALA A 184 -13.67 4.69 0.42
N VAL A 185 -14.51 5.28 -0.44
CA VAL A 185 -14.48 6.74 -0.70
C VAL A 185 -14.79 7.55 0.56
N VAL A 186 -15.85 7.18 1.27
CA VAL A 186 -16.24 7.88 2.52
C VAL A 186 -15.12 7.77 3.56
N PHE A 187 -14.55 6.59 3.75
CA PHE A 187 -13.47 6.38 4.72
C PHE A 187 -12.17 7.08 4.29
N ALA A 188 -11.86 7.11 3.00
CA ALA A 188 -10.70 7.85 2.49
C ALA A 188 -10.84 9.35 2.76
N CYS A 189 -11.98 9.94 2.43
CA CYS A 189 -12.25 11.37 2.67
C CYS A 189 -12.29 11.68 4.17
N ALA A 190 -12.98 10.88 4.98
CA ALA A 190 -13.08 11.07 6.42
C ALA A 190 -11.70 10.95 7.11
N SER A 191 -10.91 9.95 6.74
CA SER A 191 -9.56 9.78 7.28
C SER A 191 -8.66 10.97 6.94
N LEU A 192 -8.65 11.42 5.66
CA LEU A 192 -7.87 12.59 5.25
C LEU A 192 -8.32 13.84 6.02
N PHE A 193 -9.63 14.07 6.16
CA PHE A 193 -10.16 15.20 6.92
C PHE A 193 -9.66 15.19 8.37
N LEU A 194 -9.72 14.03 9.05
CA LEU A 194 -9.24 13.91 10.42
C LEU A 194 -7.71 14.11 10.52
N LEU A 195 -6.95 13.63 9.54
CA LEU A 195 -5.51 13.76 9.51
C LEU A 195 -5.03 15.18 9.16
N LEU A 196 -5.77 15.95 8.36
CA LEU A 196 -5.45 17.33 8.02
C LEU A 196 -5.54 18.25 9.23
N ILE A 197 -6.43 17.99 10.19
CA ILE A 197 -6.60 18.81 11.37
C ILE A 197 -5.57 18.43 12.43
N PRO A 198 -4.59 19.31 12.74
CA PRO A 198 -3.50 18.98 13.68
C PRO A 198 -4.00 18.52 15.05
N ARG A 199 -5.12 19.09 15.53
CA ARG A 199 -5.73 18.73 16.82
C ARG A 199 -6.20 17.27 16.85
N PHE A 200 -6.74 16.74 15.75
CA PHE A 200 -7.20 15.35 15.66
C PHE A 200 -6.04 14.39 15.40
N ARG A 201 -5.12 14.78 14.52
CA ARG A 201 -3.92 14.01 14.20
C ARG A 201 -3.00 13.77 15.40
N THR A 202 -2.98 14.67 16.38
CA THR A 202 -2.16 14.53 17.58
C THR A 202 -2.91 13.94 18.78
N ASN A 203 -4.17 13.60 18.61
CA ASN A 203 -5.00 13.06 19.68
C ASN A 203 -4.97 11.53 19.69
N ASP A 204 -4.42 10.93 20.75
CA ASP A 204 -4.27 9.47 20.91
C ASP A 204 -5.61 8.70 20.86
N ARG A 205 -6.75 9.36 21.02
CA ARG A 205 -8.08 8.73 20.95
C ARG A 205 -8.68 8.77 19.54
N ILE A 206 -8.41 9.82 18.77
CA ILE A 206 -9.01 10.03 17.43
C ILE A 206 -8.12 9.45 16.34
N LEU A 207 -6.80 9.63 16.48
CA LEU A 207 -5.84 9.17 15.48
C LEU A 207 -5.99 7.69 15.11
N PRO A 208 -6.13 6.73 16.06
CA PRO A 208 -6.32 5.32 15.67
C PRO A 208 -7.53 5.08 14.79
N TRP A 209 -8.64 5.78 14.99
CA TRP A 209 -9.83 5.66 14.14
C TRP A 209 -9.59 6.18 12.74
N ALA A 210 -8.91 7.32 12.61
CA ALA A 210 -8.51 7.84 11.29
C ALA A 210 -7.61 6.86 10.54
N LEU A 211 -6.66 6.20 11.24
CA LEU A 211 -5.76 5.21 10.65
C LEU A 211 -6.49 3.92 10.25
N ILE A 212 -7.47 3.47 11.05
CA ILE A 212 -8.31 2.30 10.71
C ILE A 212 -9.14 2.59 9.46
N MET A 213 -9.81 3.75 9.40
CA MET A 213 -10.55 4.15 8.21
C MET A 213 -9.66 4.22 6.97
N LEU A 214 -8.47 4.81 7.09
CA LEU A 214 -7.48 4.86 6.01
C LEU A 214 -7.09 3.48 5.55
N PHE A 215 -6.73 2.59 6.48
CA PHE A 215 -6.30 1.24 6.15
C PHE A 215 -7.39 0.44 5.45
N ILE A 216 -8.64 0.51 5.95
CA ILE A 216 -9.79 -0.15 5.33
C ILE A 216 -10.05 0.44 3.93
N ALA A 217 -10.02 1.77 3.77
CA ALA A 217 -10.22 2.42 2.48
C ALA A 217 -9.19 1.97 1.44
N THR A 218 -7.91 1.99 1.79
CA THR A 218 -6.83 1.56 0.89
C THR A 218 -6.88 0.05 0.61
N TRP A 219 -7.30 -0.76 1.59
CA TRP A 219 -7.48 -2.19 1.41
C TRP A 219 -8.62 -2.51 0.42
N ILE A 220 -9.79 -1.86 0.57
CA ILE A 220 -10.92 -2.02 -0.34
C ILE A 220 -10.53 -1.59 -1.77
N ASP A 221 -9.89 -0.43 -1.92
CA ASP A 221 -9.43 0.07 -3.21
C ASP A 221 -8.50 -0.93 -3.92
N LYS A 222 -7.59 -1.58 -3.18
CA LYS A 222 -6.62 -2.52 -3.77
C LYS A 222 -7.12 -3.95 -3.93
N SER A 223 -8.11 -4.37 -3.16
CA SER A 223 -8.63 -5.76 -3.21
C SER A 223 -9.88 -5.92 -4.06
N LEU A 224 -10.74 -4.90 -4.10
CA LEU A 224 -12.01 -4.93 -4.81
C LEU A 224 -12.06 -3.93 -5.97
N GLY A 225 -11.33 -2.82 -5.89
CA GLY A 225 -11.27 -1.77 -6.89
C GLY A 225 -10.24 -2.04 -8.00
N LEU A 226 -9.32 -2.97 -7.81
CA LEU A 226 -8.33 -3.44 -8.77
C LEU A 226 -8.50 -4.93 -9.01
#